data_63f6b4101ef22e0202667d5398166404
#
_entry.id   63f6b4101ef22e0202667d5398166404
#
_cell.length_a   1.000
_cell.length_b   1.000
_cell.length_c   1.000
_cell.angle_alpha   90.00
_cell.angle_beta   90.00
_cell.angle_gamma   90.00
#
_symmetry.space_group_name_H-M   'P 1'
#
loop_
_entity.id
_entity.type
_entity.pdbx_description
1 polymer ?
#
loop_
_entity_poly.entity_id
_entity_poly.type
_entity_poly.pdbx_seq_one_letter_code
_entity_poly.pdbx_strand_id
1 'polypeptide(L)'
;EFDYRFNPRVSFAARGSLENLKLDNFEDKLELNFRLEQQLGNLDNPFRLSQEFNYRDRLFNGSLGFQRVQRSFGIVLRSPRYILGDSGFEVDFQASVQNIEADTDRPDLLEPGVSEDQVNLTRYQGSFNLDHRFPLWSSEPLPPTRFEGLRYSPRPIVPYVSLVTGLQGVAGVYSNGDRQNSLRGKIGIEGQFGRFAGNSFDYTGFNLSYTNSVLSDELSPFLFDRAVDQRTLEFGLTQQLYGPFRVGFQTAINLDSEEAISTDYFLEYSRRTHGVLLRYNPVLEIGSVNITINSFNWNGSTDPFTNEEIRPVSDGVTP
;
A
#
# COMPACT_ATOMS: atom_id res chain seq x y z
N GLU A 1 -17.64 -4.52 -7.53
CA GLU A 1 -17.32 -3.11 -7.30
C GLU A 1 -18.36 -2.23 -7.97
N PHE A 2 -18.81 -1.19 -7.27
CA PHE A 2 -19.80 -0.22 -7.77
C PHE A 2 -19.36 1.18 -7.36
N ASP A 3 -19.20 2.09 -8.34
CA ASP A 3 -18.84 3.48 -8.14
C ASP A 3 -19.91 4.39 -8.74
N TYR A 4 -20.42 5.32 -7.96
CA TYR A 4 -21.41 6.28 -8.39
C TYR A 4 -21.04 7.72 -7.99
N ARG A 5 -21.05 8.63 -8.96
CA ARG A 5 -20.79 10.05 -8.73
C ARG A 5 -22.08 10.84 -8.78
N PHE A 6 -22.52 11.36 -7.64
CA PHE A 6 -23.73 12.21 -7.54
C PHE A 6 -23.52 13.58 -8.21
N ASN A 7 -22.34 14.13 -8.02
CA ASN A 7 -21.90 15.39 -8.61
C ASN A 7 -20.36 15.46 -8.57
N PRO A 8 -19.72 16.52 -9.13
CA PRO A 8 -18.25 16.63 -9.12
C PRO A 8 -17.58 16.55 -7.75
N ARG A 9 -18.35 16.79 -6.66
CA ARG A 9 -17.82 16.83 -5.30
C ARG A 9 -18.19 15.62 -4.45
N VAL A 10 -19.19 14.83 -4.85
CA VAL A 10 -19.71 13.73 -4.02
C VAL A 10 -19.74 12.45 -4.82
N SER A 11 -19.07 11.42 -4.32
CA SER A 11 -19.07 10.08 -4.88
C SER A 11 -19.35 9.03 -3.82
N PHE A 12 -19.90 7.91 -4.24
CA PHE A 12 -20.12 6.73 -3.43
C PHE A 12 -19.47 5.53 -4.08
N ALA A 13 -18.72 4.76 -3.30
CA ALA A 13 -18.12 3.51 -3.71
C ALA A 13 -18.62 2.38 -2.81
N ALA A 14 -18.90 1.24 -3.42
CA ALA A 14 -19.24 0.01 -2.72
C ALA A 14 -18.40 -1.13 -3.31
N ARG A 15 -17.71 -1.87 -2.45
CA ARG A 15 -16.92 -3.04 -2.81
C ARG A 15 -17.38 -4.21 -2.00
N GLY A 16 -17.46 -5.37 -2.63
CA GLY A 16 -17.69 -6.63 -1.96
C GLY A 16 -16.76 -7.67 -2.54
N SER A 17 -16.15 -8.48 -1.68
CA SER A 17 -15.35 -9.63 -2.04
C SER A 17 -15.81 -10.87 -1.30
N LEU A 18 -15.54 -12.02 -1.89
CA LEU A 18 -15.76 -13.33 -1.30
C LEU A 18 -14.44 -14.06 -1.24
N GLU A 19 -13.99 -14.43 -0.06
CA GLU A 19 -12.71 -15.11 0.15
C GLU A 19 -12.65 -16.46 -0.59
N ASN A 20 -13.79 -17.16 -0.73
CA ASN A 20 -13.91 -18.35 -1.58
C ASN A 20 -15.38 -18.59 -2.00
N LEU A 21 -15.56 -19.42 -3.04
CA LEU A 21 -16.88 -19.76 -3.60
C LEU A 21 -17.61 -20.91 -2.87
N LYS A 22 -17.09 -21.43 -1.76
CA LYS A 22 -17.81 -22.42 -0.97
C LYS A 22 -18.89 -21.72 -0.15
N LEU A 23 -20.13 -22.07 -0.39
CA LEU A 23 -21.30 -21.41 0.24
C LEU A 23 -21.52 -21.82 1.71
N ASP A 24 -20.74 -22.77 2.23
CA ASP A 24 -20.77 -23.10 3.66
C ASP A 24 -20.18 -21.94 4.46
N ASN A 25 -20.94 -21.40 5.40
CA ASN A 25 -20.61 -20.22 6.20
C ASN A 25 -20.34 -18.97 5.34
N PHE A 26 -21.24 -18.62 4.46
CA PHE A 26 -21.16 -17.46 3.57
C PHE A 26 -20.85 -16.15 4.32
N GLU A 27 -21.42 -15.99 5.51
CA GLU A 27 -21.20 -14.78 6.32
C GLU A 27 -19.74 -14.62 6.75
N ASP A 28 -19.01 -15.73 6.92
CA ASP A 28 -17.60 -15.72 7.34
C ASP A 28 -16.62 -15.33 6.23
N LYS A 29 -17.11 -15.26 5.00
CA LYS A 29 -16.31 -15.07 3.78
C LYS A 29 -16.61 -13.78 3.04
N LEU A 30 -17.66 -13.07 3.46
CA LEU A 30 -18.10 -11.85 2.84
C LEU A 30 -17.37 -10.65 3.45
N GLU A 31 -16.67 -9.91 2.63
CA GLU A 31 -16.10 -8.60 2.95
C GLU A 31 -16.90 -7.51 2.25
N LEU A 32 -17.25 -6.46 2.97
CA LEU A 32 -17.96 -5.31 2.41
C LEU A 32 -17.27 -4.01 2.82
N ASN A 33 -17.12 -3.13 1.86
CA ASN A 33 -16.63 -1.78 2.07
C ASN A 33 -17.56 -0.78 1.40
N PHE A 34 -18.03 0.21 2.14
CA PHE A 34 -18.82 1.33 1.64
C PHE A 34 -18.12 2.64 1.98
N ARG A 35 -18.00 3.51 1.00
CA ARG A 35 -17.38 4.83 1.16
C ARG A 35 -18.23 5.89 0.48
N LEU A 36 -18.65 6.88 1.26
CA LEU A 36 -19.22 8.13 0.73
C LEU A 36 -18.16 9.22 0.88
N GLU A 37 -17.66 9.73 -0.22
CA GLU A 37 -16.61 10.74 -0.25
C GLU A 37 -17.16 12.08 -0.68
N GLN A 38 -16.77 13.14 0.02
CA GLN A 38 -17.04 14.52 -0.30
C GLN A 38 -15.75 15.32 -0.44
N GLN A 39 -15.59 16.01 -1.57
CA GLN A 39 -14.49 16.91 -1.83
C GLN A 39 -14.79 18.31 -1.30
N LEU A 40 -13.90 18.85 -0.45
CA LEU A 40 -14.04 20.14 0.20
C LEU A 40 -12.96 21.11 -0.33
N GLY A 41 -13.34 22.37 -0.48
CA GLY A 41 -12.42 23.43 -0.94
C GLY A 41 -12.29 23.50 -2.47
N ASN A 42 -11.09 23.79 -2.96
CA ASN A 42 -10.80 23.87 -4.40
C ASN A 42 -10.79 22.46 -5.01
N LEU A 43 -11.47 22.29 -6.15
CA LEU A 43 -11.53 21.00 -6.86
C LEU A 43 -10.22 20.54 -7.49
N ASP A 44 -9.30 21.47 -7.75
CA ASP A 44 -7.98 21.12 -8.29
C ASP A 44 -7.09 20.43 -7.21
N ASN A 45 -7.34 20.75 -5.94
CA ASN A 45 -6.59 20.19 -4.81
C ASN A 45 -7.48 20.10 -3.55
N PRO A 46 -8.51 19.23 -3.55
CA PRO A 46 -9.51 19.20 -2.50
C PRO A 46 -9.06 18.42 -1.28
N PHE A 47 -9.54 18.83 -0.10
CA PHE A 47 -9.66 17.90 1.01
C PHE A 47 -10.72 16.85 0.70
N ARG A 48 -10.51 15.61 1.16
CA ARG A 48 -11.47 14.52 1.03
C ARG A 48 -12.01 14.14 2.41
N LEU A 49 -13.30 14.33 2.58
CA LEU A 49 -14.03 13.87 3.76
C LEU A 49 -14.78 12.60 3.38
N SER A 50 -14.40 11.48 3.99
CA SER A 50 -15.03 10.19 3.73
C SER A 50 -15.83 9.74 4.95
N GLN A 51 -17.03 9.21 4.71
CA GLN A 51 -17.72 8.33 5.64
C GLN A 51 -17.49 6.90 5.16
N GLU A 52 -16.94 6.08 6.04
CA GLU A 52 -16.50 4.73 5.70
C GLU A 52 -17.18 3.70 6.60
N PHE A 53 -17.64 2.62 6.01
CA PHE A 53 -18.12 1.43 6.69
C PHE A 53 -17.43 0.22 6.10
N ASN A 54 -16.77 -0.56 6.96
CA ASN A 54 -16.13 -1.81 6.57
C ASN A 54 -16.71 -2.95 7.41
N TYR A 55 -16.94 -4.07 6.77
CA TYR A 55 -17.36 -5.32 7.38
C TYR A 55 -16.40 -6.43 6.96
N ARG A 56 -15.74 -7.04 7.94
CA ARG A 56 -14.74 -8.11 7.78
C ARG A 56 -13.56 -7.73 6.88
N ASP A 57 -13.09 -6.51 7.05
CA ASP A 57 -11.92 -6.03 6.31
C ASP A 57 -10.65 -6.76 6.72
N ARG A 58 -9.85 -7.19 5.75
CA ARG A 58 -8.59 -7.90 5.97
C ARG A 58 -7.43 -6.98 5.65
N LEU A 59 -6.65 -6.64 6.67
CA LEU A 59 -5.52 -5.71 6.58
C LEU A 59 -4.21 -6.43 6.87
N PHE A 60 -3.17 -6.11 6.11
CA PHE A 60 -1.83 -6.65 6.30
C PHE A 60 -1.01 -5.72 7.19
N ASN A 61 -0.64 -6.18 8.39
CA ASN A 61 0.13 -5.40 9.35
C ASN A 61 1.53 -6.02 9.57
N GLY A 62 2.41 -5.85 8.60
CA GLY A 62 3.81 -6.24 8.71
C GLY A 62 4.03 -7.68 9.21
N SER A 63 4.93 -7.84 10.16
CA SER A 63 5.24 -9.16 10.75
C SER A 63 4.09 -9.83 11.50
N LEU A 64 3.03 -9.09 11.87
CA LEU A 64 1.81 -9.69 12.40
C LEU A 64 0.95 -10.37 11.32
N GLY A 65 1.31 -10.21 10.04
CA GLY A 65 0.56 -10.78 8.93
C GLY A 65 -0.83 -10.15 8.75
N PHE A 66 -1.79 -10.95 8.27
CA PHE A 66 -3.14 -10.48 8.04
C PHE A 66 -3.94 -10.43 9.34
N GLN A 67 -4.50 -9.25 9.62
CA GLN A 67 -5.37 -8.98 10.75
C GLN A 67 -6.79 -8.67 10.26
N ARG A 68 -7.80 -9.09 11.02
CA ARG A 68 -9.20 -8.88 10.65
C ARG A 68 -9.81 -7.75 11.48
N VAL A 69 -10.43 -6.80 10.77
CA VAL A 69 -11.36 -5.82 11.33
C VAL A 69 -12.77 -6.34 11.10
N GLN A 70 -13.47 -6.76 12.15
CA GLN A 70 -14.80 -7.35 12.01
C GLN A 70 -15.80 -6.32 11.53
N ARG A 71 -15.72 -5.10 12.09
CA ARG A 71 -16.55 -3.98 11.69
C ARG A 71 -15.87 -2.66 12.01
N SER A 72 -15.94 -1.72 11.09
CA SER A 72 -15.58 -0.34 11.39
C SER A 72 -16.56 0.63 10.73
N PHE A 73 -16.84 1.73 11.43
CA PHE A 73 -17.62 2.84 10.92
C PHE A 73 -17.03 4.14 11.42
N GLY A 74 -16.87 5.11 10.52
CA GLY A 74 -16.37 6.41 10.94
C GLY A 74 -16.19 7.42 9.82
N ILE A 75 -15.50 8.49 10.20
CA ILE A 75 -15.20 9.63 9.33
C ILE A 75 -13.69 9.76 9.22
N VAL A 76 -13.23 9.96 8.00
CA VAL A 76 -11.82 10.19 7.68
C VAL A 76 -11.70 11.46 6.85
N LEU A 77 -10.88 12.38 7.31
CA LEU A 77 -10.49 13.59 6.59
C LEU A 77 -9.08 13.42 6.06
N ARG A 78 -8.88 13.51 4.76
CA ARG A 78 -7.57 13.48 4.10
C ARG A 78 -7.28 14.83 3.49
N SER A 79 -6.10 15.38 3.75
CA SER A 79 -5.63 16.57 3.04
C SER A 79 -5.25 16.22 1.60
N PRO A 80 -5.22 17.20 0.72
CA PRO A 80 -4.45 17.05 -0.50
C PRO A 80 -2.95 16.96 -0.16
N ARG A 81 -2.16 16.53 -1.15
CA ARG A 81 -0.71 16.57 -1.07
C ARG A 81 -0.21 17.97 -1.42
N TYR A 82 0.51 18.58 -0.52
CA TYR A 82 1.10 19.91 -0.69
C TYR A 82 2.57 19.79 -1.01
N ILE A 83 3.05 20.61 -1.96
CA ILE A 83 4.47 20.79 -2.22
C ILE A 83 4.94 22.01 -1.44
N LEU A 84 5.97 21.87 -0.61
CA LEU A 84 6.48 22.94 0.25
C LEU A 84 7.40 23.87 -0.54
N GLY A 85 6.83 24.93 -1.10
CA GLY A 85 7.55 25.93 -1.90
C GLY A 85 8.30 25.30 -3.07
N ASP A 86 9.53 25.71 -3.29
CA ASP A 86 10.41 25.19 -4.36
C ASP A 86 11.29 24.01 -3.87
N SER A 87 11.08 23.54 -2.64
CA SER A 87 11.93 22.51 -2.05
C SER A 87 11.66 21.12 -2.62
N GLY A 88 10.47 20.90 -3.21
CA GLY A 88 10.04 19.58 -3.69
C GLY A 88 9.61 18.62 -2.59
N PHE A 89 9.60 19.03 -1.31
CA PHE A 89 9.03 18.23 -0.23
C PHE A 89 7.51 18.18 -0.38
N GLU A 90 6.97 16.97 -0.33
CA GLU A 90 5.54 16.69 -0.37
C GLU A 90 5.05 16.37 1.04
N VAL A 91 3.96 17.02 1.46
CA VAL A 91 3.35 16.79 2.76
C VAL A 91 1.86 16.54 2.61
N ASP A 92 1.35 15.55 3.31
CA ASP A 92 -0.07 15.30 3.49
C ASP A 92 -0.37 14.90 4.92
N PHE A 93 -1.64 14.99 5.32
CA PHE A 93 -2.11 14.59 6.62
C PHE A 93 -3.50 13.98 6.57
N GLN A 94 -3.77 13.13 7.54
CA GLN A 94 -5.06 12.48 7.72
C GLN A 94 -5.50 12.61 9.17
N ALA A 95 -6.82 12.78 9.37
CA ALA A 95 -7.45 12.68 10.67
C ALA A 95 -8.68 11.79 10.58
N SER A 96 -8.91 10.94 11.58
CA SER A 96 -10.06 10.03 11.60
C SER A 96 -10.67 9.86 12.98
N VAL A 97 -11.96 9.61 12.99
CA VAL A 97 -12.73 9.15 14.15
C VAL A 97 -13.53 7.94 13.71
N GLN A 98 -13.24 6.78 14.28
CA GLN A 98 -13.83 5.51 13.86
C GLN A 98 -14.19 4.66 15.07
N ASN A 99 -15.39 4.11 15.08
CA ASN A 99 -15.75 3.01 15.98
C ASN A 99 -15.33 1.70 15.29
N ILE A 100 -14.55 0.88 15.99
CA ILE A 100 -13.87 -0.29 15.43
C ILE A 100 -14.08 -1.48 16.35
N GLU A 101 -14.44 -2.60 15.76
CA GLU A 101 -14.49 -3.91 16.35
C GLU A 101 -13.46 -4.80 15.66
N ALA A 102 -12.43 -5.20 16.37
CA ALA A 102 -11.30 -5.95 15.79
C ALA A 102 -10.61 -6.84 16.84
N ASP A 103 -9.77 -7.73 16.35
CA ASP A 103 -9.04 -8.67 17.17
C ASP A 103 -8.02 -7.98 18.08
N THR A 104 -7.89 -8.50 19.31
CA THR A 104 -6.96 -8.05 20.36
C THR A 104 -6.31 -9.24 21.05
N ASP A 105 -5.09 -9.05 21.54
CA ASP A 105 -4.39 -10.00 22.43
C ASP A 105 -4.37 -9.50 23.89
N ARG A 106 -5.21 -8.50 24.22
CA ARG A 106 -5.29 -7.84 25.53
C ARG A 106 -6.42 -8.43 26.37
N PRO A 107 -6.15 -9.43 27.28
CA PRO A 107 -7.20 -10.06 28.08
C PRO A 107 -7.93 -9.10 29.03
N ASP A 108 -7.28 -7.98 29.42
CA ASP A 108 -7.84 -6.94 30.25
C ASP A 108 -8.96 -6.13 29.57
N LEU A 109 -9.05 -6.20 28.27
CA LEU A 109 -10.08 -5.52 27.46
C LEU A 109 -11.25 -6.44 27.10
N LEU A 110 -11.12 -7.75 27.33
CA LEU A 110 -12.15 -8.72 27.01
C LEU A 110 -13.22 -8.80 28.10
N GLU A 111 -14.49 -8.92 27.70
CA GLU A 111 -15.57 -9.14 28.64
C GLU A 111 -15.51 -10.54 29.23
N PRO A 112 -15.68 -10.72 30.55
CA PRO A 112 -15.67 -12.04 31.18
C PRO A 112 -16.75 -12.97 30.61
N GLY A 113 -16.32 -14.12 30.05
CA GLY A 113 -17.23 -15.14 29.51
C GLY A 113 -17.52 -15.03 28.02
N VAL A 114 -16.93 -14.08 27.32
CA VAL A 114 -16.95 -13.99 25.86
C VAL A 114 -15.78 -14.83 25.32
N SER A 115 -16.07 -15.69 24.36
CA SER A 115 -15.06 -16.57 23.73
C SER A 115 -14.35 -15.92 22.54
N GLU A 116 -14.65 -14.68 22.26
CA GLU A 116 -14.12 -13.94 21.11
C GLU A 116 -13.02 -12.98 21.58
N ASP A 117 -11.84 -13.08 20.99
CA ASP A 117 -10.69 -12.21 21.26
C ASP A 117 -10.84 -10.87 20.52
N GLN A 118 -12.02 -10.20 20.69
CA GLN A 118 -12.38 -8.98 20.00
C GLN A 118 -12.77 -7.88 20.98
N VAL A 119 -12.42 -6.65 20.61
CA VAL A 119 -12.76 -5.46 21.38
C VAL A 119 -13.40 -4.42 20.46
N ASN A 120 -14.40 -3.69 21.01
CA ASN A 120 -15.06 -2.59 20.32
C ASN A 120 -14.69 -1.27 21.00
N LEU A 121 -13.92 -0.43 20.32
CA LEU A 121 -13.47 0.86 20.82
C LEU A 121 -13.61 1.94 19.74
N THR A 122 -13.77 3.19 20.20
CA THR A 122 -13.65 4.34 19.32
C THR A 122 -12.18 4.78 19.27
N ARG A 123 -11.64 4.90 18.05
CA ARG A 123 -10.30 5.41 17.77
C ARG A 123 -10.37 6.83 17.23
N TYR A 124 -9.54 7.70 17.80
CA TYR A 124 -9.21 9.03 17.28
C TYR A 124 -7.77 8.98 16.79
N GLN A 125 -7.54 9.22 15.52
CA GLN A 125 -6.19 9.11 14.94
C GLN A 125 -5.87 10.32 14.07
N GLY A 126 -4.64 10.81 14.20
CA GLY A 126 -4.04 11.78 13.30
C GLY A 126 -2.73 11.26 12.74
N SER A 127 -2.46 11.52 11.48
CA SER A 127 -1.19 11.20 10.85
C SER A 127 -0.72 12.29 9.91
N PHE A 128 0.59 12.35 9.69
CA PHE A 128 1.18 13.14 8.62
C PHE A 128 2.26 12.34 7.90
N ASN A 129 2.47 12.65 6.63
CA ASN A 129 3.57 12.16 5.82
C ASN A 129 4.33 13.35 5.26
N LEU A 130 5.65 13.25 5.24
CA LEU A 130 6.55 14.21 4.61
C LEU A 130 7.54 13.42 3.76
N ASP A 131 7.42 13.53 2.45
CA ASP A 131 8.21 12.75 1.51
C ASP A 131 9.04 13.68 0.62
N HIS A 132 10.22 13.21 0.21
CA HIS A 132 11.01 13.88 -0.80
C HIS A 132 11.83 12.89 -1.63
N ARG A 133 11.93 13.20 -2.92
CA ARG A 133 12.76 12.46 -3.86
C ARG A 133 13.84 13.40 -4.42
N PHE A 134 15.09 13.18 -4.01
CA PHE A 134 16.24 13.92 -4.50
C PHE A 134 16.77 13.24 -5.78
N PRO A 135 16.67 13.87 -6.95
CA PRO A 135 17.27 13.33 -8.17
C PRO A 135 18.78 13.39 -8.06
N LEU A 136 19.45 12.23 -8.02
CA LEU A 136 20.91 12.16 -8.02
C LEU A 136 21.47 12.16 -9.45
N TRP A 137 20.75 11.50 -10.34
CA TRP A 137 21.06 11.43 -11.75
C TRP A 137 19.81 11.12 -12.56
N SER A 138 19.71 11.71 -13.75
CA SER A 138 18.70 11.37 -14.74
C SER A 138 19.23 11.59 -16.14
N SER A 139 18.75 10.79 -17.08
CA SER A 139 19.00 10.94 -18.51
C SER A 139 17.76 11.48 -19.21
N GLU A 140 17.90 11.82 -20.48
CA GLU A 140 16.74 12.11 -21.30
C GLU A 140 15.85 10.87 -21.47
N PRO A 141 14.52 11.06 -21.62
CA PRO A 141 13.62 9.96 -21.90
C PRO A 141 14.01 9.23 -23.17
N LEU A 142 14.15 7.91 -23.07
CA LEU A 142 14.47 7.06 -24.22
C LEU A 142 13.19 6.73 -24.99
N PRO A 143 13.07 7.11 -26.27
CA PRO A 143 11.89 6.81 -27.06
C PRO A 143 11.74 5.29 -27.24
N PRO A 144 10.54 4.73 -27.10
CA PRO A 144 10.31 3.32 -27.33
C PRO A 144 10.55 3.00 -28.83
N THR A 145 11.47 2.10 -29.11
CA THR A 145 11.70 1.60 -30.46
C THR A 145 11.25 0.15 -30.59
N ARG A 146 11.12 -0.33 -31.87
CA ARG A 146 10.69 -1.71 -32.12
C ARG A 146 11.74 -2.77 -31.71
N PHE A 147 12.96 -2.39 -31.38
CA PHE A 147 14.09 -3.29 -31.09
C PHE A 147 14.54 -3.26 -29.63
N GLU A 148 13.95 -2.40 -28.80
CA GLU A 148 14.31 -2.25 -27.39
C GLU A 148 13.70 -3.34 -26.53
N GLY A 149 14.31 -3.67 -25.41
CA GLY A 149 13.87 -4.70 -24.49
C GLY A 149 12.47 -4.46 -23.93
N LEU A 150 12.20 -3.20 -23.57
CA LEU A 150 10.88 -2.72 -23.14
C LEU A 150 10.14 -1.98 -24.26
N ARG A 151 10.38 -2.36 -25.49
CA ARG A 151 9.94 -1.70 -26.71
C ARG A 151 8.44 -1.49 -26.87
N TYR A 152 7.64 -2.06 -26.03
CA TYR A 152 6.19 -1.90 -26.05
C TYR A 152 5.67 -1.11 -24.86
N SER A 153 6.56 -0.43 -24.11
CA SER A 153 6.13 0.54 -23.13
C SER A 153 5.36 1.68 -23.80
N PRO A 154 4.15 2.02 -23.34
CA PRO A 154 3.37 3.12 -23.90
C PRO A 154 3.93 4.49 -23.55
N ARG A 155 4.91 4.56 -22.63
CA ARG A 155 5.56 5.81 -22.18
C ARG A 155 7.05 5.72 -22.39
N PRO A 156 7.72 6.85 -22.69
CA PRO A 156 9.17 6.90 -22.71
C PRO A 156 9.75 6.46 -21.35
N ILE A 157 10.80 5.66 -21.39
CA ILE A 157 11.50 5.23 -20.20
C ILE A 157 12.60 6.24 -19.90
N VAL A 158 12.60 6.77 -18.68
CA VAL A 158 13.61 7.70 -18.21
C VAL A 158 14.57 6.97 -17.29
N PRO A 159 15.85 6.78 -17.69
CA PRO A 159 16.86 6.29 -16.77
C PRO A 159 17.10 7.32 -15.67
N TYR A 160 17.10 6.89 -14.42
CA TYR A 160 17.35 7.77 -13.28
C TYR A 160 17.90 7.00 -12.07
N VAL A 161 18.48 7.76 -11.15
CA VAL A 161 18.80 7.35 -9.78
C VAL A 161 18.36 8.47 -8.85
N SER A 162 17.63 8.14 -7.83
CA SER A 162 17.12 9.09 -6.82
C SER A 162 17.36 8.59 -5.41
N LEU A 163 17.65 9.52 -4.51
CA LEU A 163 17.55 9.30 -3.08
C LEU A 163 16.11 9.58 -2.67
N VAL A 164 15.49 8.67 -1.95
CA VAL A 164 14.13 8.83 -1.40
C VAL A 164 14.21 8.96 0.11
N THR A 165 13.48 9.91 0.66
CA THR A 165 13.37 10.14 2.10
C THR A 165 11.92 10.30 2.47
N GLY A 166 11.53 9.79 3.63
CA GLY A 166 10.18 9.91 4.15
C GLY A 166 10.18 10.06 5.67
N LEU A 167 9.21 10.80 6.17
CA LEU A 167 8.91 10.89 7.59
C LEU A 167 7.40 10.77 7.77
N GLN A 168 6.97 9.79 8.56
CA GLN A 168 5.57 9.59 8.93
C GLN A 168 5.42 9.71 10.44
N GLY A 169 4.45 10.48 10.88
CA GLY A 169 4.03 10.52 12.27
C GLY A 169 2.58 10.08 12.42
N VAL A 170 2.31 9.26 13.42
CA VAL A 170 0.95 8.79 13.75
C VAL A 170 0.71 8.95 15.24
N ALA A 171 -0.46 9.49 15.58
CA ALA A 171 -0.94 9.60 16.96
C ALA A 171 -2.35 9.03 17.05
N GLY A 172 -2.54 8.01 17.88
CA GLY A 172 -3.81 7.34 18.13
C GLY A 172 -4.21 7.42 19.61
N VAL A 173 -5.49 7.70 19.85
CA VAL A 173 -6.11 7.67 21.18
C VAL A 173 -7.38 6.83 21.09
N TYR A 174 -7.58 5.95 22.06
CA TYR A 174 -8.71 5.02 22.10
C TYR A 174 -9.67 5.37 23.25
N SER A 175 -10.93 5.00 23.11
CA SER A 175 -11.97 5.34 24.09
C SER A 175 -11.76 4.73 25.48
N ASN A 176 -10.93 3.70 25.59
CA ASN A 176 -10.51 3.11 26.87
C ASN A 176 -9.37 3.90 27.57
N GLY A 177 -8.82 4.93 26.91
CA GLY A 177 -7.74 5.77 27.42
C GLY A 177 -6.35 5.39 26.93
N ASP A 178 -6.18 4.25 26.24
CA ASP A 178 -4.91 3.83 25.63
C ASP A 178 -4.48 4.82 24.54
N ARG A 179 -3.16 4.88 24.32
CA ARG A 179 -2.55 5.76 23.31
C ARG A 179 -1.43 5.04 22.60
N GLN A 180 -1.30 5.27 21.32
CA GLN A 180 -0.13 4.84 20.56
C GLN A 180 0.36 5.99 19.70
N ASN A 181 1.65 6.33 19.83
CA ASN A 181 2.29 7.30 18.97
C ASN A 181 3.50 6.66 18.30
N SER A 182 3.68 6.95 17.04
CA SER A 182 4.85 6.50 16.27
C SER A 182 5.42 7.63 15.43
N LEU A 183 6.74 7.58 15.24
CA LEU A 183 7.46 8.42 14.30
C LEU A 183 8.39 7.52 13.50
N ARG A 184 8.16 7.44 12.20
CA ARG A 184 8.85 6.56 11.27
C ARG A 184 9.65 7.37 10.27
N GLY A 185 10.96 7.13 10.18
CA GLY A 185 11.85 7.72 9.19
C GLY A 185 12.28 6.71 8.15
N LYS A 186 12.22 7.05 6.88
CA LYS A 186 12.66 6.23 5.74
C LYS A 186 13.75 6.94 4.96
N ILE A 187 14.79 6.20 4.58
CA ILE A 187 15.81 6.65 3.63
C ILE A 187 16.11 5.51 2.66
N GLY A 188 16.24 5.83 1.38
CA GLY A 188 16.49 4.81 0.37
C GLY A 188 17.08 5.38 -0.91
N ILE A 189 17.49 4.48 -1.78
CA ILE A 189 17.92 4.76 -3.14
C ILE A 189 17.10 3.90 -4.10
N GLU A 190 16.67 4.50 -5.18
CA GLU A 190 15.93 3.80 -6.24
C GLU A 190 16.40 4.29 -7.60
N GLY A 191 16.23 3.47 -8.59
CA GLY A 191 16.57 3.86 -9.94
C GLY A 191 16.27 2.79 -10.97
N GLN A 192 16.41 3.21 -12.21
CA GLN A 192 16.36 2.32 -13.36
C GLN A 192 17.35 2.80 -14.42
N PHE A 193 17.93 1.86 -15.13
CA PHE A 193 18.85 2.13 -16.22
C PHE A 193 18.80 1.03 -17.27
N GLY A 194 19.30 1.35 -18.44
CA GLY A 194 19.38 0.48 -19.60
C GLY A 194 19.51 1.32 -20.86
N ARG A 195 19.97 0.70 -21.93
CA ARG A 195 20.04 1.33 -23.25
C ARG A 195 18.75 1.12 -24.05
N PHE A 196 17.97 0.13 -23.65
CA PHE A 196 16.76 -0.31 -24.34
C PHE A 196 16.93 -0.64 -25.82
N ALA A 197 18.16 -0.86 -26.21
CA ALA A 197 18.58 -1.19 -27.58
C ALA A 197 19.01 -2.65 -27.72
N GLY A 198 19.32 -3.32 -26.61
CA GLY A 198 19.70 -4.72 -26.56
C GLY A 198 18.50 -5.66 -26.44
N ASN A 199 18.73 -6.92 -26.79
CA ASN A 199 17.70 -7.95 -26.64
C ASN A 199 17.79 -8.70 -25.31
N SER A 200 18.88 -8.55 -24.56
CA SER A 200 19.16 -9.30 -23.34
C SER A 200 19.86 -8.42 -22.31
N PHE A 201 19.40 -8.50 -21.07
CA PHE A 201 19.99 -7.84 -19.91
C PHE A 201 20.19 -6.32 -20.04
N ASP A 202 19.32 -5.67 -20.82
CA ASP A 202 19.43 -4.26 -21.17
C ASP A 202 18.66 -3.32 -20.24
N TYR A 203 17.80 -3.84 -19.36
CA TYR A 203 17.06 -3.07 -18.37
C TYR A 203 17.29 -3.62 -16.99
N THR A 204 17.60 -2.73 -16.06
CA THR A 204 17.69 -3.01 -14.64
C THR A 204 16.94 -1.93 -13.86
N GLY A 205 16.03 -2.31 -12.99
CA GLY A 205 15.42 -1.46 -11.99
C GLY A 205 15.79 -1.95 -10.60
N PHE A 206 15.97 -1.04 -9.64
CA PHE A 206 16.32 -1.39 -8.27
C PHE A 206 15.75 -0.40 -7.28
N ASN A 207 15.51 -0.87 -6.08
CA ASN A 207 15.28 -0.03 -4.90
C ASN A 207 15.97 -0.67 -3.69
N LEU A 208 16.39 0.16 -2.77
CA LEU A 208 16.90 -0.23 -1.46
C LEU A 208 16.50 0.85 -0.47
N SER A 209 15.78 0.52 0.59
CA SER A 209 15.42 1.48 1.61
C SER A 209 15.51 0.89 3.01
N TYR A 210 15.89 1.74 3.94
CA TYR A 210 15.91 1.48 5.37
C TYR A 210 14.88 2.36 6.05
N THR A 211 14.09 1.74 6.92
CA THR A 211 13.11 2.43 7.74
C THR A 211 13.39 2.18 9.21
N ASN A 212 13.28 3.22 10.02
CA ASN A 212 13.38 3.12 11.47
C ASN A 212 12.22 3.88 12.12
N SER A 213 11.61 3.27 13.14
CA SER A 213 10.46 3.81 13.86
C SER A 213 10.78 3.98 15.34
N VAL A 214 10.34 5.08 15.91
CA VAL A 214 10.31 5.30 17.35
C VAL A 214 8.86 5.23 17.80
N LEU A 215 8.58 4.39 18.78
CA LEU A 215 7.25 4.13 19.30
C LEU A 215 7.13 4.68 20.72
N SER A 216 5.90 5.06 21.12
CA SER A 216 5.54 5.23 22.53
C SER A 216 5.53 3.87 23.24
N ASP A 217 5.64 3.89 24.56
CA ASP A 217 5.63 2.67 25.38
C ASP A 217 4.27 1.92 25.36
N GLU A 218 3.20 2.58 24.94
CA GLU A 218 1.86 2.01 24.83
C GLU A 218 1.63 1.49 23.39
N LEU A 219 1.02 0.31 23.31
CA LEU A 219 0.62 -0.30 22.03
C LEU A 219 -0.88 -0.15 21.83
N SER A 220 -1.29 -0.12 20.57
CA SER A 220 -2.70 -0.16 20.21
C SER A 220 -3.41 -1.38 20.81
N PRO A 221 -4.66 -1.22 21.30
CA PRO A 221 -5.50 -2.35 21.70
C PRO A 221 -5.85 -3.27 20.54
N PHE A 222 -5.80 -2.78 19.30
CA PHE A 222 -6.10 -3.55 18.09
C PHE A 222 -4.83 -4.10 17.43
N LEU A 223 -4.83 -5.37 17.03
CA LEU A 223 -3.68 -5.98 16.36
C LEU A 223 -3.39 -5.35 15.00
N PHE A 224 -4.43 -5.03 14.22
CA PHE A 224 -4.23 -4.41 12.90
C PHE A 224 -3.63 -3.00 12.95
N ASP A 225 -3.84 -2.30 14.06
CA ASP A 225 -3.47 -0.89 14.26
C ASP A 225 -2.12 -0.74 14.98
N ARG A 226 -1.58 -1.85 15.48
CA ARG A 226 -0.35 -1.87 16.27
C ARG A 226 0.85 -1.49 15.41
N ALA A 227 1.66 -0.57 15.89
CA ALA A 227 2.93 -0.26 15.27
C ALA A 227 3.92 -1.39 15.53
N VAL A 228 4.32 -2.06 14.46
CA VAL A 228 5.28 -3.19 14.45
C VAL A 228 6.43 -2.88 13.52
N ASP A 229 7.40 -3.78 13.42
CA ASP A 229 8.52 -3.69 12.47
C ASP A 229 9.27 -2.36 12.58
N GLN A 230 9.87 -2.13 13.76
CA GLN A 230 10.55 -0.85 14.04
C GLN A 230 11.72 -0.58 13.09
N ARG A 231 12.49 -1.61 12.73
CA ARG A 231 13.61 -1.50 11.81
C ARG A 231 13.40 -2.43 10.63
N THR A 232 13.18 -1.85 9.46
CA THR A 232 12.96 -2.64 8.24
C THR A 232 13.94 -2.28 7.14
N LEU A 233 14.33 -3.29 6.38
CA LEU A 233 15.09 -3.16 5.15
C LEU A 233 14.23 -3.66 3.99
N GLU A 234 13.98 -2.78 3.02
CA GLU A 234 13.31 -3.15 1.78
C GLU A 234 14.32 -3.17 0.64
N PHE A 235 14.28 -4.22 -0.16
CA PHE A 235 15.16 -4.36 -1.32
C PHE A 235 14.39 -4.96 -2.49
N GLY A 236 14.53 -4.37 -3.67
CA GLY A 236 13.94 -4.84 -4.91
C GLY A 236 14.90 -4.77 -6.09
N LEU A 237 14.78 -5.75 -6.96
CA LEU A 237 15.51 -5.82 -8.21
C LEU A 237 14.60 -6.30 -9.34
N THR A 238 14.64 -5.60 -10.45
CA THR A 238 13.98 -5.99 -11.71
C THR A 238 15.01 -6.07 -12.80
N GLN A 239 15.05 -7.18 -13.52
CA GLN A 239 15.97 -7.39 -14.61
C GLN A 239 15.23 -7.89 -15.86
N GLN A 240 15.45 -7.25 -16.99
CA GLN A 240 15.10 -7.82 -18.28
C GLN A 240 16.00 -9.02 -18.57
N LEU A 241 15.41 -10.14 -18.97
CA LEU A 241 16.18 -11.32 -19.38
C LEU A 241 16.42 -11.34 -20.88
N TYR A 242 15.37 -11.37 -21.65
CA TYR A 242 15.42 -11.42 -23.11
C TYR A 242 14.15 -10.85 -23.71
N GLY A 243 14.26 -9.92 -24.65
CA GLY A 243 13.14 -9.31 -25.34
C GLY A 243 12.11 -8.76 -24.35
N PRO A 244 10.85 -9.23 -24.40
CA PRO A 244 9.78 -8.76 -23.55
C PRO A 244 9.72 -9.41 -22.16
N PHE A 245 10.65 -10.32 -21.83
CA PHE A 245 10.66 -11.01 -20.54
C PHE A 245 11.46 -10.25 -19.48
N ARG A 246 10.82 -9.98 -18.34
CA ARG A 246 11.44 -9.44 -17.13
C ARG A 246 11.19 -10.36 -15.95
N VAL A 247 12.16 -10.44 -15.07
CA VAL A 247 12.03 -11.07 -13.77
C VAL A 247 12.42 -10.09 -12.69
N GLY A 248 11.96 -10.31 -11.51
CA GLY A 248 12.43 -9.57 -10.37
C GLY A 248 11.88 -10.10 -9.07
N PHE A 249 12.31 -9.45 -8.01
CA PHE A 249 11.82 -9.68 -6.68
C PHE A 249 11.82 -8.39 -5.87
N GLN A 250 10.96 -8.36 -4.86
CA GLN A 250 10.89 -7.34 -3.82
C GLN A 250 10.84 -8.05 -2.49
N THR A 251 11.64 -7.66 -1.53
CA THR A 251 11.59 -8.20 -0.18
C THR A 251 11.60 -7.10 0.86
N ALA A 252 10.89 -7.31 1.96
CA ALA A 252 10.94 -6.51 3.17
C ALA A 252 11.33 -7.43 4.33
N ILE A 253 12.33 -7.03 5.09
CA ILE A 253 12.90 -7.80 6.20
C ILE A 253 12.79 -6.96 7.47
N ASN A 254 12.27 -7.55 8.53
CA ASN A 254 12.36 -7.01 9.88
C ASN A 254 13.76 -7.28 10.42
N LEU A 255 14.52 -6.22 10.69
CA LEU A 255 15.90 -6.33 11.17
C LEU A 255 15.99 -6.66 12.67
N ASP A 256 14.89 -6.59 13.41
CA ASP A 256 14.85 -6.93 14.83
C ASP A 256 14.63 -8.44 15.03
N SER A 257 13.78 -9.06 14.22
CA SER A 257 13.53 -10.51 14.23
C SER A 257 14.38 -11.29 13.21
N GLU A 258 15.03 -10.60 12.27
CA GLU A 258 15.76 -11.18 11.14
C GLU A 258 14.88 -12.02 10.20
N GLU A 259 13.56 -11.78 10.22
CA GLU A 259 12.58 -12.50 9.42
C GLU A 259 12.09 -11.67 8.24
N ALA A 260 11.75 -12.35 7.15
CA ALA A 260 11.11 -11.70 6.00
C ALA A 260 9.65 -11.41 6.32
N ILE A 261 9.27 -10.13 6.25
CA ILE A 261 7.88 -9.67 6.35
C ILE A 261 7.11 -10.08 5.09
N SER A 262 7.72 -9.90 3.93
CA SER A 262 7.14 -10.19 2.63
C SER A 262 8.26 -10.38 1.62
N THR A 263 8.08 -11.30 0.67
CA THR A 263 8.99 -11.48 -0.46
C THR A 263 8.17 -11.84 -1.69
N ASP A 264 8.15 -10.94 -2.67
CA ASP A 264 7.44 -11.13 -3.93
C ASP A 264 8.41 -11.46 -5.05
N TYR A 265 8.20 -12.57 -5.73
CA TYR A 265 8.84 -12.88 -7.00
C TYR A 265 7.90 -12.58 -8.14
N PHE A 266 8.42 -12.07 -9.25
CA PHE A 266 7.61 -11.87 -10.43
C PHE A 266 8.33 -12.26 -11.72
N LEU A 267 7.51 -12.72 -12.68
CA LEU A 267 7.86 -12.92 -14.08
C LEU A 267 6.87 -12.17 -14.94
N GLU A 268 7.35 -11.25 -15.74
CA GLU A 268 6.54 -10.47 -16.66
C GLU A 268 6.93 -10.75 -18.11
N TYR A 269 5.90 -10.93 -18.91
CA TYR A 269 5.97 -10.92 -20.36
C TYR A 269 5.15 -9.74 -20.86
N SER A 270 5.78 -8.74 -21.49
CA SER A 270 5.12 -7.52 -21.93
C SER A 270 5.25 -7.31 -23.42
N ARG A 271 4.14 -7.14 -24.09
CA ARG A 271 4.03 -6.80 -25.51
C ARG A 271 3.14 -5.56 -25.70
N ARG A 272 3.20 -4.99 -26.91
CA ARG A 272 2.41 -3.81 -27.26
C ARG A 272 0.90 -4.00 -27.07
N THR A 273 0.40 -5.19 -27.37
CA THR A 273 -1.04 -5.51 -27.35
C THR A 273 -1.48 -6.24 -26.11
N HIS A 274 -0.58 -6.90 -25.40
CA HIS A 274 -0.91 -7.69 -24.22
C HIS A 274 0.32 -7.88 -23.33
N GLY A 275 0.05 -8.16 -22.07
CA GLY A 275 1.05 -8.54 -21.08
C GLY A 275 0.53 -9.65 -20.17
N VAL A 276 1.46 -10.40 -19.59
CA VAL A 276 1.17 -11.39 -18.56
C VAL A 276 2.16 -11.14 -17.42
N LEU A 277 1.64 -10.97 -16.22
CA LEU A 277 2.44 -10.82 -15.00
C LEU A 277 2.06 -11.96 -14.06
N LEU A 278 3.05 -12.76 -13.72
CA LEU A 278 2.95 -13.80 -12.69
C LEU A 278 3.64 -13.29 -11.45
N ARG A 279 2.99 -13.42 -10.29
CA ARG A 279 3.57 -13.09 -8.98
C ARG A 279 3.42 -14.27 -8.04
N TYR A 280 4.36 -14.39 -7.14
CA TYR A 280 4.31 -15.35 -6.04
C TYR A 280 5.02 -14.79 -4.82
N ASN A 281 4.33 -14.79 -3.69
CA ASN A 281 4.86 -14.44 -2.39
C ASN A 281 4.92 -15.70 -1.51
N PRO A 282 6.12 -16.27 -1.27
CA PRO A 282 6.24 -17.47 -0.47
C PRO A 282 6.03 -17.26 1.03
N VAL A 283 6.22 -16.03 1.54
CA VAL A 283 6.01 -15.70 2.95
C VAL A 283 4.53 -15.66 3.29
N LEU A 284 3.73 -15.11 2.38
CA LEU A 284 2.28 -14.97 2.54
C LEU A 284 1.49 -16.10 1.86
N GLU A 285 2.19 -17.00 1.13
CA GLU A 285 1.58 -18.09 0.34
C GLU A 285 0.54 -17.60 -0.67
N ILE A 286 0.76 -16.41 -1.24
CA ILE A 286 -0.15 -15.78 -2.20
C ILE A 286 0.49 -15.79 -3.58
N GLY A 287 -0.31 -16.15 -4.60
CA GLY A 287 0.10 -16.06 -5.99
C GLY A 287 -0.98 -15.41 -6.85
N SER A 288 -0.56 -14.64 -7.86
CA SER A 288 -1.48 -14.02 -8.81
C SER A 288 -1.01 -14.15 -10.25
N VAL A 289 -1.98 -14.10 -11.16
CA VAL A 289 -1.79 -14.04 -12.60
C VAL A 289 -2.58 -12.87 -13.14
N ASN A 290 -1.90 -11.85 -13.62
CA ASN A 290 -2.52 -10.68 -14.23
C ASN A 290 -2.30 -10.71 -15.75
N ILE A 291 -3.38 -10.60 -16.51
CA ILE A 291 -3.36 -10.54 -17.97
C ILE A 291 -3.88 -9.18 -18.39
N THR A 292 -3.02 -8.38 -19.03
CA THR A 292 -3.35 -7.06 -19.54
C THR A 292 -3.48 -7.09 -21.04
N ILE A 293 -4.58 -6.52 -21.58
CA ILE A 293 -4.80 -6.36 -23.00
C ILE A 293 -4.90 -4.86 -23.31
N ASN A 294 -3.86 -4.30 -23.92
CA ASN A 294 -3.71 -2.85 -24.10
C ASN A 294 -4.70 -2.20 -25.06
N SER A 295 -5.40 -3.00 -25.90
CA SER A 295 -6.45 -2.50 -26.80
C SER A 295 -7.84 -2.39 -26.15
N PHE A 296 -7.99 -2.86 -24.90
CA PHE A 296 -9.17 -2.69 -24.09
C PHE A 296 -8.85 -1.76 -22.93
N ASN A 297 -9.80 -0.91 -22.57
CA ASN A 297 -9.64 0.07 -21.49
C ASN A 297 -9.81 -0.63 -20.12
N TRP A 298 -8.90 -1.55 -19.81
CA TRP A 298 -8.83 -2.23 -18.52
C TRP A 298 -7.90 -1.44 -17.59
N ASN A 299 -8.43 -1.04 -16.45
CA ASN A 299 -7.65 -0.40 -15.40
C ASN A 299 -6.81 -1.46 -14.67
N GLY A 300 -5.68 -1.84 -15.23
CA GLY A 300 -4.72 -2.73 -14.59
C GLY A 300 -3.42 -1.98 -14.30
N SER A 301 -2.84 -2.18 -13.13
CA SER A 301 -1.50 -1.68 -12.81
C SER A 301 -0.45 -2.55 -13.51
N THR A 302 0.50 -1.91 -14.16
CA THR A 302 1.69 -2.58 -14.72
C THR A 302 2.93 -2.42 -13.84
N ASP A 303 2.78 -1.81 -12.67
CA ASP A 303 3.86 -1.66 -11.71
C ASP A 303 4.20 -3.03 -11.09
N PRO A 304 5.42 -3.55 -11.31
CA PRO A 304 5.79 -4.86 -10.79
C PRO A 304 5.96 -4.89 -9.27
N PHE A 305 6.02 -3.72 -8.62
CA PHE A 305 6.21 -3.61 -7.17
C PHE A 305 4.92 -3.34 -6.39
N THR A 306 3.80 -3.09 -7.07
CA THR A 306 2.50 -2.94 -6.40
C THR A 306 1.77 -4.27 -6.36
N ASN A 307 1.31 -4.67 -5.18
CA ASN A 307 0.42 -5.82 -5.00
C ASN A 307 -0.95 -5.30 -4.56
N GLU A 308 -1.90 -5.21 -5.50
CA GLU A 308 -3.24 -4.68 -5.25
C GLU A 308 -4.11 -5.63 -4.37
N GLU A 309 -3.69 -6.90 -4.23
CA GLU A 309 -4.40 -7.89 -3.41
C GLU A 309 -4.10 -7.74 -1.92
N ILE A 310 -2.98 -7.09 -1.58
CA ILE A 310 -2.59 -6.84 -0.19
C ILE A 310 -2.91 -5.39 0.15
N ARG A 311 -3.74 -5.18 1.17
CA ARG A 311 -4.04 -3.85 1.72
C ARG A 311 -3.16 -3.63 2.96
N PRO A 312 -1.99 -3.00 2.81
CA PRO A 312 -1.11 -2.77 3.93
C PRO A 312 -1.67 -1.67 4.83
N VAL A 313 -1.38 -1.80 6.11
CA VAL A 313 -1.60 -0.75 7.09
C VAL A 313 -0.25 -0.34 7.68
N SER A 314 -0.02 0.95 7.85
CA SER A 314 1.17 1.49 8.50
C SER A 314 0.76 2.21 9.77
N ASP A 315 1.09 1.63 10.91
CA ASP A 315 0.75 2.15 12.24
C ASP A 315 -0.74 2.52 12.36
N GLY A 316 -1.61 1.68 11.78
CA GLY A 316 -3.07 1.87 11.75
C GLY A 316 -3.58 2.85 10.70
N VAL A 317 -2.73 3.44 9.89
CA VAL A 317 -3.14 4.29 8.76
C VAL A 317 -3.36 3.41 7.53
N THR A 318 -4.58 3.41 7.03
CA THR A 318 -4.93 2.77 5.76
C THR A 318 -4.79 3.77 4.61
N PRO A 319 -4.22 3.37 3.46
CA PRO A 319 -4.00 4.25 2.31
C PRO A 319 -5.30 4.75 1.66
#